data_39bb894c3973e7e300f8555cbcda5377
#
_entry.id   39bb894c3973e7e300f8555cbcda5377
#
_cell.length_a   1.000
_cell.length_b   1.000
_cell.length_c   1.000
_cell.angle_alpha   90.00
_cell.angle_beta   90.00
_cell.angle_gamma   90.00
#
_symmetry.space_group_name_H-M   'P 1'
#
loop_
_entity.id
_entity.type
_entity.pdbx_description
1 polymer ?
#
loop_
_entity_poly.entity_id
_entity_poly.type
_entity_poly.pdbx_seq_one_letter_code
_entity_poly.pdbx_strand_id
1 'polypeptide(L)'
;MSSSRTGRTRRLVLVVALLVLLPIGWAATDHAIGYPGPDWSMTGRASAGLLPPPGATPQAVIRVDAARTVRWRGIFATHTWLVVKEAGAAHYDRFDYTAWGDPIRTNGFPPDGRWFGQDPVLVFAADGEMAARAIPKIRAAITGYGHADRGDYRAWPGPNSNTFVAAALAAAPELQASLPPTAISKDFPHDGRWLVSATGGLGIRATLGGYLGL
;
A
#
# COMPACT_ATOMS: atom_id res chain seq x y z
N MET A 1 47.43 21.92 5.99
CA MET A 1 46.61 20.74 6.38
C MET A 1 45.11 20.84 6.07
N SER A 2 44.61 21.89 5.41
CA SER A 2 43.17 22.10 5.11
C SER A 2 42.64 21.34 3.86
N SER A 3 43.47 21.07 2.85
CA SER A 3 43.08 20.55 1.55
C SER A 3 42.58 19.05 1.57
N SER A 4 43.04 18.26 2.53
CA SER A 4 42.67 16.84 2.63
C SER A 4 41.24 16.61 3.20
N ARG A 5 40.78 17.53 4.07
CA ARG A 5 39.42 17.47 4.64
C ARG A 5 38.38 17.78 3.57
N THR A 6 38.59 18.79 2.76
CA THR A 6 37.69 19.21 1.68
C THR A 6 37.53 18.11 0.62
N GLY A 7 38.62 17.39 0.29
CA GLY A 7 38.55 16.25 -0.65
C GLY A 7 37.73 15.06 -0.13
N ARG A 8 37.89 14.74 1.18
CA ARG A 8 37.10 13.67 1.82
C ARG A 8 35.60 14.01 1.88
N THR A 9 35.26 15.23 2.27
CA THR A 9 33.88 15.69 2.32
C THR A 9 33.23 15.67 0.94
N ARG A 10 33.89 16.13 -0.11
CA ARG A 10 33.42 16.06 -1.49
C ARG A 10 33.16 14.61 -1.93
N ARG A 11 34.08 13.69 -1.64
CA ARG A 11 33.90 12.27 -1.96
C ARG A 11 32.71 11.67 -1.22
N LEU A 12 32.55 11.97 0.07
CA LEU A 12 31.42 11.50 0.85
C LEU A 12 30.08 12.01 0.29
N VAL A 13 30.01 13.30 -0.03
CA VAL A 13 28.81 13.91 -0.65
C VAL A 13 28.49 13.26 -2.00
N LEU A 14 29.51 13.02 -2.84
CA LEU A 14 29.31 12.32 -4.10
C LEU A 14 28.82 10.87 -3.93
N VAL A 15 29.39 10.14 -2.98
CA VAL A 15 28.94 8.77 -2.69
C VAL A 15 27.50 8.76 -2.20
N VAL A 16 27.13 9.64 -1.26
CA VAL A 16 25.76 9.76 -0.76
C VAL A 16 24.81 10.17 -1.89
N ALA A 17 25.20 11.14 -2.71
CA ALA A 17 24.41 11.55 -3.87
C ALA A 17 24.18 10.40 -4.85
N LEU A 18 25.21 9.62 -5.16
CA LEU A 18 25.08 8.44 -6.04
C LEU A 18 24.18 7.36 -5.43
N LEU A 19 24.33 7.07 -4.13
CA LEU A 19 23.50 6.09 -3.45
C LEU A 19 22.00 6.47 -3.46
N VAL A 20 21.70 7.76 -3.49
CA VAL A 20 20.31 8.25 -3.55
C VAL A 20 19.82 8.38 -5.00
N LEU A 21 20.62 8.99 -5.88
CA LEU A 21 20.19 9.36 -7.23
C LEU A 21 20.16 8.18 -8.19
N LEU A 22 21.06 7.18 -8.04
CA LEU A 22 21.09 6.03 -8.93
C LEU A 22 19.81 5.16 -8.83
N PRO A 23 19.33 4.79 -7.63
CA PRO A 23 18.06 4.06 -7.51
C PRO A 23 16.86 4.85 -8.04
N ILE A 24 16.85 6.17 -7.83
CA ILE A 24 15.79 7.05 -8.34
C ILE A 24 15.84 7.10 -9.88
N GLY A 25 17.02 7.30 -10.45
CA GLY A 25 17.21 7.30 -11.89
C GLY A 25 16.82 5.99 -12.54
N TRP A 26 17.19 4.86 -11.91
CA TRP A 26 16.76 3.53 -12.34
C TRP A 26 15.23 3.38 -12.31
N ALA A 27 14.60 3.71 -11.18
CA ALA A 27 13.15 3.62 -11.03
C ALA A 27 12.39 4.52 -12.02
N ALA A 28 12.91 5.73 -12.29
CA ALA A 28 12.36 6.63 -13.28
C ALA A 28 12.48 6.08 -14.71
N THR A 29 13.61 5.48 -15.05
CA THR A 29 13.86 4.86 -16.36
C THR A 29 12.96 3.65 -16.56
N ASP A 30 12.92 2.73 -15.57
CA ASP A 30 12.04 1.57 -15.57
C ASP A 30 10.58 1.97 -15.73
N HIS A 31 10.15 3.00 -14.99
CA HIS A 31 8.81 3.53 -15.13
C HIS A 31 8.56 4.13 -16.51
N ALA A 32 9.49 4.91 -17.05
CA ALA A 32 9.33 5.55 -18.37
C ALA A 32 9.25 4.53 -19.51
N ILE A 33 9.96 3.41 -19.40
CA ILE A 33 9.95 2.32 -20.40
C ILE A 33 8.69 1.46 -20.26
N GLY A 34 8.32 1.12 -19.02
CA GLY A 34 7.25 0.15 -18.73
C GLY A 34 5.85 0.77 -18.53
N TYR A 35 5.74 2.11 -18.52
CA TYR A 35 4.47 2.78 -18.24
C TYR A 35 3.93 3.51 -19.46
N PRO A 36 2.96 2.93 -20.18
CA PRO A 36 2.38 3.54 -21.39
C PRO A 36 1.46 4.72 -21.11
N GLY A 37 1.29 5.09 -19.86
CA GLY A 37 0.33 6.07 -19.38
C GLY A 37 -0.86 5.43 -18.67
N PRO A 38 -1.70 6.24 -17.98
CA PRO A 38 -2.86 5.70 -17.29
C PRO A 38 -3.97 5.36 -18.28
N ASP A 39 -4.45 4.12 -18.21
CA ASP A 39 -5.67 3.73 -18.91
C ASP A 39 -6.90 4.06 -18.06
N TRP A 40 -7.60 5.12 -18.44
CA TRP A 40 -8.82 5.59 -17.76
C TRP A 40 -10.08 4.85 -18.20
N SER A 41 -9.98 3.97 -19.19
CA SER A 41 -11.11 3.18 -19.69
C SER A 41 -11.57 2.12 -18.68
N MET A 42 -12.66 1.45 -19.00
CA MET A 42 -13.11 0.28 -18.23
C MET A 42 -12.12 -0.88 -18.30
N THR A 43 -11.40 -1.03 -19.41
CA THR A 43 -10.35 -2.05 -19.59
C THR A 43 -9.20 -1.83 -18.62
N GLY A 44 -8.80 -0.58 -18.39
CA GLY A 44 -7.77 -0.22 -17.42
C GLY A 44 -8.13 -0.51 -15.96
N ARG A 45 -9.36 -0.94 -15.69
CA ARG A 45 -9.85 -1.33 -14.37
C ARG A 45 -10.38 -2.76 -14.34
N ALA A 46 -10.36 -3.47 -15.47
CA ALA A 46 -10.85 -4.82 -15.57
C ALA A 46 -10.04 -5.78 -14.69
N SER A 47 -10.64 -6.92 -14.35
CA SER A 47 -9.95 -8.03 -13.68
C SER A 47 -8.68 -8.42 -14.44
N ALA A 48 -7.63 -8.70 -13.72
CA ALA A 48 -6.37 -9.23 -14.25
C ALA A 48 -6.36 -10.77 -14.31
N GLY A 49 -7.43 -11.43 -13.85
CA GLY A 49 -7.54 -12.89 -13.85
C GLY A 49 -6.65 -13.58 -12.83
N LEU A 50 -6.31 -12.90 -11.72
CA LEU A 50 -5.37 -13.41 -10.71
C LEU A 50 -6.06 -14.17 -9.58
N LEU A 51 -7.37 -14.00 -9.41
CA LEU A 51 -8.15 -14.68 -8.38
C LEU A 51 -8.93 -15.84 -8.97
N PRO A 52 -8.91 -17.00 -8.32
CA PRO A 52 -9.79 -18.10 -8.70
C PRO A 52 -11.26 -17.71 -8.46
N PRO A 53 -12.22 -18.39 -9.12
CA PRO A 53 -13.63 -18.20 -8.81
C PRO A 53 -13.90 -18.45 -7.32
N PRO A 54 -14.76 -17.65 -6.66
CA PRO A 54 -15.02 -17.77 -5.23
C PRO A 54 -15.46 -19.18 -4.81
N GLY A 55 -16.26 -19.86 -5.64
CA GLY A 55 -16.70 -21.23 -5.38
C GLY A 55 -15.60 -22.30 -5.42
N ALA A 56 -14.47 -22.00 -6.09
CA ALA A 56 -13.29 -22.88 -6.10
C ALA A 56 -12.39 -22.65 -4.87
N THR A 57 -12.72 -21.68 -4.02
CA THR A 57 -11.94 -21.30 -2.84
C THR A 57 -12.85 -21.32 -1.61
N PRO A 58 -13.11 -22.50 -1.01
CA PRO A 58 -14.07 -22.62 0.09
C PRO A 58 -13.58 -21.93 1.39
N GLN A 59 -12.28 -21.79 1.58
CA GLN A 59 -11.70 -21.17 2.76
C GLN A 59 -11.86 -19.63 2.76
N ALA A 60 -11.68 -19.04 3.95
CA ALA A 60 -11.53 -17.61 4.09
C ALA A 60 -10.22 -17.15 3.44
N VAL A 61 -10.22 -15.94 2.86
CA VAL A 61 -9.05 -15.36 2.19
C VAL A 61 -8.91 -13.90 2.57
N ILE A 62 -7.68 -13.49 2.86
CA ILE A 62 -7.24 -12.10 2.91
C ILE A 62 -6.14 -11.92 1.89
N ARG A 63 -6.21 -10.84 1.11
CA ARG A 63 -5.19 -10.49 0.16
C ARG A 63 -4.98 -8.98 0.14
N VAL A 64 -3.75 -8.57 0.07
CA VAL A 64 -3.35 -7.18 -0.18
C VAL A 64 -2.64 -7.16 -1.51
N ASP A 65 -3.15 -6.35 -2.40
CA ASP A 65 -2.55 -6.11 -3.70
C ASP A 65 -2.08 -4.66 -3.80
N ALA A 66 -1.10 -4.43 -4.65
CA ALA A 66 -0.56 -3.12 -4.97
C ALA A 66 -0.38 -2.97 -6.46
N ALA A 67 -0.53 -1.74 -6.95
CA ALA A 67 -0.13 -1.38 -8.30
C ALA A 67 0.54 0.00 -8.29
N ARG A 68 1.41 0.29 -9.27
CA ARG A 68 2.01 1.62 -9.40
C ARG A 68 0.93 2.69 -9.52
N THR A 69 1.11 3.81 -8.83
CA THR A 69 0.20 4.95 -8.97
C THR A 69 0.34 5.58 -10.34
N VAL A 70 -0.66 6.41 -10.71
CA VAL A 70 -0.71 7.00 -12.04
C VAL A 70 0.35 8.09 -12.26
N ARG A 71 0.81 8.23 -13.50
CA ARG A 71 1.76 9.24 -13.97
C ARG A 71 3.10 9.14 -13.22
N TRP A 72 3.83 10.25 -13.09
CA TRP A 72 5.15 10.32 -12.46
C TRP A 72 5.21 9.79 -11.01
N ARG A 73 4.07 9.82 -10.31
CA ARG A 73 4.01 9.27 -8.94
C ARG A 73 4.29 7.77 -8.88
N GLY A 74 3.99 7.04 -9.96
CA GLY A 74 4.30 5.63 -10.09
C GLY A 74 5.80 5.29 -10.07
N ILE A 75 6.69 6.29 -10.21
CA ILE A 75 8.14 6.12 -10.03
C ILE A 75 8.45 5.70 -8.59
N PHE A 76 7.72 6.28 -7.62
CA PHE A 76 8.04 6.16 -6.19
C PHE A 76 6.96 5.43 -5.39
N ALA A 77 5.72 5.46 -5.87
CA ALA A 77 4.57 5.10 -5.05
C ALA A 77 3.67 4.06 -5.71
N THR A 78 3.11 3.21 -4.86
CA THR A 78 2.05 2.27 -5.20
C THR A 78 0.74 2.68 -4.53
N HIS A 79 -0.38 2.32 -5.16
CA HIS A 79 -1.70 2.27 -4.56
C HIS A 79 -1.91 0.85 -4.05
N THR A 80 -2.32 0.70 -2.78
CA THR A 80 -2.67 -0.59 -2.21
C THR A 80 -4.17 -0.69 -1.95
N TRP A 81 -4.69 -1.90 -2.01
CA TRP A 81 -6.07 -2.23 -1.62
C TRP A 81 -6.13 -3.56 -0.90
N LEU A 82 -7.22 -3.79 -0.22
CA LEU A 82 -7.48 -5.00 0.54
C LEU A 82 -8.59 -5.80 -0.12
N VAL A 83 -8.41 -7.11 -0.19
CA VAL A 83 -9.43 -8.06 -0.65
C VAL A 83 -9.66 -9.07 0.47
N VAL A 84 -10.92 -9.31 0.80
CA VAL A 84 -11.31 -10.33 1.77
C VAL A 84 -12.43 -11.21 1.22
N LYS A 85 -12.48 -12.44 1.68
CA LYS A 85 -13.56 -13.38 1.42
C LYS A 85 -13.73 -14.25 2.64
N GLU A 86 -14.91 -14.30 3.20
CA GLU A 86 -15.24 -15.25 4.27
C GLU A 86 -15.29 -16.69 3.72
N ALA A 87 -15.12 -17.66 4.61
CA ALA A 87 -15.30 -19.06 4.25
C ALA A 87 -16.70 -19.29 3.69
N GLY A 88 -16.78 -19.95 2.54
CA GLY A 88 -18.04 -20.24 1.85
C GLY A 88 -18.70 -19.04 1.16
N ALA A 89 -18.15 -17.82 1.25
CA ALA A 89 -18.73 -16.65 0.59
C ALA A 89 -18.70 -16.78 -0.94
N ALA A 90 -19.75 -16.26 -1.58
CA ALA A 90 -19.93 -16.33 -3.04
C ALA A 90 -19.13 -15.25 -3.81
N HIS A 91 -18.49 -14.33 -3.14
CA HIS A 91 -17.72 -13.24 -3.75
C HIS A 91 -16.56 -12.82 -2.85
N TYR A 92 -15.61 -12.13 -3.45
CA TYR A 92 -14.56 -11.38 -2.77
C TYR A 92 -15.02 -9.94 -2.59
N ASP A 93 -14.79 -9.36 -1.42
CA ASP A 93 -14.94 -7.93 -1.20
C ASP A 93 -13.59 -7.23 -1.36
N ARG A 94 -13.58 -6.17 -2.15
CA ARG A 94 -12.44 -5.27 -2.30
C ARG A 94 -12.71 -3.96 -1.61
N PHE A 95 -11.73 -3.46 -0.86
CA PHE A 95 -11.75 -2.18 -0.19
C PHE A 95 -10.62 -1.29 -0.70
N ASP A 96 -10.99 -0.13 -1.21
CA ASP A 96 -10.08 0.93 -1.63
C ASP A 96 -10.34 2.19 -0.82
N TYR A 97 -9.30 3.00 -0.63
CA TYR A 97 -9.43 4.36 -0.12
C TYR A 97 -8.92 5.33 -1.19
N THR A 98 -9.78 6.25 -1.62
CA THR A 98 -9.54 7.09 -2.81
C THR A 98 -9.84 8.56 -2.55
N ALA A 99 -9.18 9.45 -3.32
CA ALA A 99 -9.36 10.90 -3.24
C ALA A 99 -10.66 11.39 -3.89
N TRP A 100 -11.46 10.53 -4.51
CA TRP A 100 -12.66 10.92 -5.25
C TRP A 100 -13.84 10.02 -4.93
N GLY A 101 -15.04 10.56 -5.06
CA GLY A 101 -16.28 9.89 -4.68
C GLY A 101 -16.36 9.65 -3.18
N ASP A 102 -16.90 8.51 -2.78
CA ASP A 102 -16.87 8.09 -1.39
C ASP A 102 -15.45 7.61 -1.06
N PRO A 103 -14.83 8.13 0.01
CA PRO A 103 -13.42 7.85 0.29
C PRO A 103 -13.14 6.36 0.45
N ILE A 104 -13.93 5.66 1.26
CA ILE A 104 -13.86 4.21 1.40
C ILE A 104 -14.83 3.59 0.39
N ARG A 105 -14.28 2.79 -0.53
CA ARG A 105 -15.04 2.10 -1.56
C ARG A 105 -15.05 0.62 -1.29
N THR A 106 -16.25 0.05 -1.21
CA THR A 106 -16.43 -1.40 -1.20
C THR A 106 -16.87 -1.84 -2.59
N ASN A 107 -16.12 -2.75 -3.19
CA ASN A 107 -16.43 -3.35 -4.50
C ASN A 107 -16.57 -2.32 -5.66
N GLY A 108 -15.89 -1.17 -5.54
CA GLY A 108 -15.86 -0.17 -6.60
C GLY A 108 -15.05 -0.58 -7.83
N PHE A 109 -14.25 -1.65 -7.69
CA PHE A 109 -13.44 -2.28 -8.73
C PHE A 109 -13.50 -3.80 -8.56
N PRO A 110 -13.21 -4.60 -9.62
CA PRO A 110 -12.99 -6.04 -9.46
C PRO A 110 -11.94 -6.34 -8.40
N PRO A 111 -12.04 -7.42 -7.64
CA PRO A 111 -11.13 -7.74 -6.54
C PRO A 111 -9.64 -7.72 -6.95
N ASP A 112 -9.32 -8.29 -8.10
CA ASP A 112 -8.01 -8.31 -8.75
C ASP A 112 -7.92 -7.32 -9.93
N GLY A 113 -8.75 -6.28 -9.91
CA GLY A 113 -8.82 -5.29 -10.99
C GLY A 113 -7.54 -4.46 -11.10
N ARG A 114 -7.15 -4.19 -12.34
CA ARG A 114 -6.05 -3.29 -12.66
C ARG A 114 -6.27 -1.89 -12.08
N TRP A 115 -5.16 -1.23 -11.77
CA TRP A 115 -5.18 0.15 -11.34
C TRP A 115 -4.76 1.05 -12.51
N PHE A 116 -5.77 1.55 -13.24
CA PHE A 116 -5.58 2.39 -14.42
C PHE A 116 -4.57 1.83 -15.43
N GLY A 117 -4.70 0.56 -15.76
CA GLY A 117 -3.85 -0.15 -16.72
C GLY A 117 -2.65 -0.86 -16.10
N GLN A 118 -2.36 -0.62 -14.81
CA GLN A 118 -1.29 -1.33 -14.11
C GLN A 118 -1.80 -2.61 -13.49
N ASP A 119 -1.11 -3.71 -13.75
CA ASP A 119 -1.44 -5.01 -13.18
C ASP A 119 -1.21 -5.03 -11.66
N PRO A 120 -2.09 -5.72 -10.90
CA PRO A 120 -1.88 -5.94 -9.47
C PRO A 120 -0.66 -6.82 -9.21
N VAL A 121 0.07 -6.46 -8.17
CA VAL A 121 1.14 -7.29 -7.60
C VAL A 121 0.71 -7.70 -6.20
N LEU A 122 0.78 -9.00 -5.90
CA LEU A 122 0.51 -9.51 -4.57
C LEU A 122 1.55 -9.02 -3.57
N VAL A 123 1.09 -8.35 -2.51
CA VAL A 123 1.91 -7.89 -1.38
C VAL A 123 1.84 -8.87 -0.23
N PHE A 124 0.64 -9.34 0.09
CA PHE A 124 0.38 -10.24 1.21
C PHE A 124 -0.83 -11.13 0.92
N ALA A 125 -0.79 -12.36 1.38
CA ALA A 125 -1.94 -13.25 1.40
C ALA A 125 -1.97 -14.10 2.66
N ALA A 126 -3.18 -14.37 3.14
CA ALA A 126 -3.48 -15.37 4.17
C ALA A 126 -4.78 -16.06 3.83
N ASP A 127 -4.92 -17.31 4.21
CA ASP A 127 -6.14 -18.09 4.01
C ASP A 127 -6.49 -18.96 5.22
N GLY A 128 -7.57 -19.71 5.10
CA GLY A 128 -8.03 -20.65 6.11
C GLY A 128 -8.37 -20.00 7.45
N GLU A 129 -8.02 -20.66 8.54
CA GLU A 129 -8.37 -20.21 9.89
C GLU A 129 -7.73 -18.86 10.27
N MET A 130 -6.52 -18.59 9.80
CA MET A 130 -5.84 -17.32 10.06
C MET A 130 -6.65 -16.18 9.47
N ALA A 131 -7.04 -16.29 8.20
CA ALA A 131 -7.89 -15.31 7.55
C ALA A 131 -9.27 -15.21 8.22
N ALA A 132 -9.90 -16.34 8.56
CA ALA A 132 -11.21 -16.35 9.20
C ALA A 132 -11.21 -15.59 10.54
N ARG A 133 -10.16 -15.68 11.34
CA ARG A 133 -10.03 -14.93 12.61
C ARG A 133 -9.71 -13.46 12.41
N ALA A 134 -8.99 -13.11 11.36
CA ALA A 134 -8.55 -11.74 11.10
C ALA A 134 -9.61 -10.88 10.38
N ILE A 135 -10.42 -11.47 9.49
CA ILE A 135 -11.43 -10.73 8.70
C ILE A 135 -12.38 -9.88 9.55
N PRO A 136 -12.97 -10.37 10.66
CA PRO A 136 -13.86 -9.54 11.49
C PRO A 136 -13.16 -8.30 12.06
N LYS A 137 -11.89 -8.44 12.48
CA LYS A 137 -11.10 -7.33 13.02
C LYS A 137 -10.79 -6.30 11.93
N ILE A 138 -10.42 -6.76 10.75
CA ILE A 138 -10.15 -5.93 9.57
C ILE A 138 -11.42 -5.15 9.17
N ARG A 139 -12.57 -5.81 9.08
CA ARG A 139 -13.85 -5.15 8.75
C ARG A 139 -14.22 -4.11 9.80
N ALA A 140 -14.03 -4.41 11.08
CA ALA A 140 -14.27 -3.44 12.16
C ALA A 140 -13.35 -2.21 12.02
N ALA A 141 -12.07 -2.41 11.70
CA ALA A 141 -11.11 -1.33 11.47
C ALA A 141 -11.48 -0.49 10.24
N ILE A 142 -11.95 -1.10 9.17
CA ILE A 142 -12.45 -0.40 7.97
C ILE A 142 -13.66 0.46 8.30
N THR A 143 -14.65 -0.11 9.03
CA THR A 143 -15.87 0.61 9.43
C THR A 143 -15.57 1.77 10.39
N GLY A 144 -14.61 1.58 11.30
CA GLY A 144 -14.19 2.59 12.28
C GLY A 144 -13.03 3.47 11.81
N TYR A 145 -12.71 3.50 10.51
CA TYR A 145 -11.57 4.29 10.02
C TYR A 145 -11.80 5.79 10.19
N GLY A 146 -10.95 6.44 10.99
CA GLY A 146 -11.13 7.82 11.45
C GLY A 146 -10.95 8.91 10.39
N HIS A 147 -10.57 8.54 9.15
CA HIS A 147 -10.38 9.47 8.02
C HIS A 147 -11.31 9.10 6.86
N ALA A 148 -12.60 8.90 7.16
CA ALA A 148 -13.59 8.47 6.18
C ALA A 148 -14.33 9.62 5.49
N ASP A 149 -14.05 10.86 5.85
CA ASP A 149 -14.74 12.03 5.30
C ASP A 149 -14.15 12.46 3.95
N ARG A 150 -15.00 13.06 3.12
CA ARG A 150 -14.56 13.67 1.86
C ARG A 150 -13.59 14.81 2.15
N GLY A 151 -12.40 14.74 1.52
CA GLY A 151 -11.35 15.72 1.71
C GLY A 151 -10.26 15.31 2.71
N ASP A 152 -10.43 14.21 3.43
CA ASP A 152 -9.38 13.68 4.30
C ASP A 152 -8.17 13.13 3.53
N TYR A 153 -8.42 12.58 2.35
CA TYR A 153 -7.38 11.94 1.54
C TYR A 153 -6.27 12.93 1.17
N ARG A 154 -5.05 12.58 1.50
CA ARG A 154 -3.84 13.28 1.08
C ARG A 154 -2.83 12.29 0.51
N ALA A 155 -2.44 12.49 -0.74
CA ALA A 155 -1.49 11.60 -1.41
C ALA A 155 -0.17 11.46 -0.60
N TRP A 156 0.27 12.54 0.04
CA TRP A 156 1.40 12.62 0.95
C TRP A 156 1.25 13.84 1.86
N PRO A 157 1.58 13.76 3.15
CA PRO A 157 2.14 12.63 3.89
C PRO A 157 1.11 11.56 4.29
N GLY A 158 -0.13 11.71 3.95
CA GLY A 158 -1.27 10.86 4.28
C GLY A 158 -2.37 11.64 5.03
N PRO A 159 -3.49 11.00 5.35
CA PRO A 159 -3.82 9.61 5.06
C PRO A 159 -4.13 9.35 3.58
N ASN A 160 -3.72 8.18 3.08
CA ASN A 160 -3.98 7.72 1.72
C ASN A 160 -4.33 6.22 1.69
N SER A 161 -4.41 5.60 0.51
CA SER A 161 -4.73 4.17 0.38
C SER A 161 -3.78 3.26 1.17
N ASN A 162 -2.50 3.59 1.23
CA ASN A 162 -1.51 2.80 1.95
C ASN A 162 -1.69 2.94 3.47
N THR A 163 -2.03 4.15 3.96
CA THR A 163 -2.40 4.37 5.35
C THR A 163 -3.63 3.56 5.75
N PHE A 164 -4.65 3.55 4.90
CA PHE A 164 -5.90 2.82 5.11
C PHE A 164 -5.65 1.31 5.24
N VAL A 165 -4.91 0.73 4.28
CA VAL A 165 -4.57 -0.69 4.34
C VAL A 165 -3.68 -1.01 5.54
N ALA A 166 -2.71 -0.14 5.87
CA ALA A 166 -1.86 -0.31 7.05
C ALA A 166 -2.67 -0.29 8.35
N ALA A 167 -3.68 0.60 8.46
CA ALA A 167 -4.58 0.67 9.62
C ALA A 167 -5.43 -0.60 9.74
N ALA A 168 -5.98 -1.10 8.63
CA ALA A 168 -6.76 -2.33 8.61
C ALA A 168 -5.91 -3.56 9.03
N LEU A 169 -4.68 -3.66 8.53
CA LEU A 169 -3.75 -4.74 8.90
C LEU A 169 -3.28 -4.65 10.36
N ALA A 170 -3.13 -3.44 10.90
CA ALA A 170 -2.74 -3.23 12.30
C ALA A 170 -3.79 -3.77 13.30
N ALA A 171 -5.05 -3.89 12.89
CA ALA A 171 -6.12 -4.48 13.69
C ALA A 171 -6.01 -6.02 13.83
N ALA A 172 -5.22 -6.65 12.98
CA ALA A 172 -4.99 -8.10 12.97
C ALA A 172 -3.48 -8.42 12.99
N PRO A 173 -2.77 -8.10 14.10
CA PRO A 173 -1.32 -8.22 14.19
C PRO A 173 -0.81 -9.66 14.04
N GLU A 174 -1.65 -10.66 14.27
CA GLU A 174 -1.34 -12.07 14.05
C GLU A 174 -1.01 -12.40 12.58
N LEU A 175 -1.44 -11.57 11.65
CA LEU A 175 -1.10 -11.72 10.24
C LEU A 175 0.38 -11.42 9.95
N GLN A 176 1.04 -10.64 10.78
CA GLN A 176 2.42 -10.17 10.57
C GLN A 176 2.64 -9.54 9.18
N ALA A 177 1.58 -8.96 8.63
CA ALA A 177 1.59 -8.36 7.31
C ALA A 177 2.30 -7.02 7.32
N SER A 178 3.09 -6.75 6.28
CA SER A 178 3.76 -5.47 6.10
C SER A 178 3.58 -4.97 4.65
N LEU A 179 3.51 -3.66 4.50
CA LEU A 179 3.44 -3.03 3.19
C LEU A 179 4.85 -2.70 2.67
N PRO A 180 5.07 -2.73 1.35
CA PRO A 180 6.37 -2.45 0.76
C PRO A 180 6.80 -0.99 1.00
N PRO A 181 8.10 -0.67 0.87
CA PRO A 181 8.59 0.71 0.99
C PRO A 181 7.94 1.69 0.01
N THR A 182 7.50 1.20 -1.16
CA THR A 182 6.78 1.99 -2.18
C THR A 182 5.34 2.32 -1.78
N ALA A 183 4.80 1.70 -0.73
CA ALA A 183 3.53 2.10 -0.13
C ALA A 183 3.74 3.35 0.74
N ILE A 184 3.98 4.48 0.08
CA ILE A 184 4.25 5.76 0.73
C ILE A 184 3.10 6.15 1.65
N SER A 185 3.42 6.70 2.82
CA SER A 185 2.48 7.06 3.89
C SER A 185 1.85 5.87 4.62
N LYS A 186 2.34 4.64 4.45
CA LYS A 186 1.92 3.48 5.26
C LYS A 186 2.15 3.70 6.76
N ASP A 187 3.12 4.53 7.10
CA ASP A 187 3.52 4.87 8.48
C ASP A 187 2.87 6.16 8.99
N PHE A 188 1.89 6.71 8.28
CA PHE A 188 1.10 7.85 8.76
C PHE A 188 0.39 7.48 10.07
N PRO A 189 0.41 8.36 11.11
CA PRO A 189 -0.17 8.08 12.42
C PRO A 189 -1.71 8.17 12.38
N HIS A 190 -2.35 7.20 11.74
CA HIS A 190 -3.82 7.17 11.56
C HIS A 190 -4.60 7.15 12.89
N ASP A 191 -3.95 6.80 13.99
CA ASP A 191 -4.46 6.76 15.35
C ASP A 191 -3.87 7.87 16.26
N GLY A 192 -3.15 8.82 15.66
CA GLY A 192 -2.48 9.91 16.34
C GLY A 192 -1.19 9.53 17.08
N ARG A 193 -0.79 8.27 17.07
CA ARG A 193 0.40 7.80 17.78
C ARG A 193 1.64 7.87 16.88
N TRP A 194 2.65 8.59 17.34
CA TRP A 194 3.91 8.79 16.62
C TRP A 194 4.94 7.68 16.88
N LEU A 195 4.72 6.91 17.95
CA LEU A 195 5.59 5.81 18.36
C LEU A 195 4.72 4.63 18.78
N VAL A 196 4.90 3.49 18.16
CA VAL A 196 4.17 2.26 18.46
C VAL A 196 5.11 1.05 18.37
N SER A 197 4.78 -0.03 19.06
CA SER A 197 5.49 -1.30 18.86
C SER A 197 5.27 -1.77 17.41
N ALA A 198 6.31 -2.24 16.77
CA ALA A 198 6.20 -2.83 15.45
C ALA A 198 5.35 -4.11 15.51
N THR A 199 4.69 -4.42 14.42
CA THR A 199 3.92 -5.65 14.29
C THR A 199 4.85 -6.85 14.52
N GLY A 200 4.48 -7.75 15.43
CA GLY A 200 5.34 -8.88 15.84
C GLY A 200 6.15 -8.66 17.12
N GLY A 201 6.09 -7.48 17.74
CA GLY A 201 6.64 -7.22 19.09
C GLY A 201 8.17 -7.07 19.19
N LEU A 202 8.90 -7.16 18.07
CA LEU A 202 10.36 -7.11 18.04
C LEU A 202 10.92 -5.78 17.52
N GLY A 203 10.21 -4.67 17.68
CA GLY A 203 10.69 -3.39 17.20
C GLY A 203 9.78 -2.25 17.59
N ILE A 204 10.21 -1.06 17.18
CA ILE A 204 9.47 0.18 17.36
C ILE A 204 9.25 0.78 15.97
N ARG A 205 8.02 1.16 15.67
CA ARG A 205 7.69 2.00 14.52
C ARG A 205 7.59 3.44 15.02
N ALA A 206 8.44 4.30 14.49
CA ALA A 206 8.38 5.73 14.72
C ALA A 206 7.95 6.45 13.44
N THR A 207 7.12 7.47 13.56
CA THR A 207 6.70 8.27 12.41
C THR A 207 6.77 9.76 12.73
N LEU A 208 7.24 10.55 11.79
CA LEU A 208 7.19 12.01 11.83
C LEU A 208 6.03 12.48 10.95
N GLY A 209 4.79 12.37 11.47
CA GLY A 209 3.58 12.84 10.79
C GLY A 209 3.31 12.22 9.42
N GLY A 210 3.88 11.03 9.14
CA GLY A 210 3.81 10.40 7.83
C GLY A 210 4.83 10.90 6.82
N TYR A 211 5.63 11.93 7.15
CA TYR A 211 6.72 12.42 6.28
C TYR A 211 7.91 11.47 6.25
N LEU A 212 8.21 10.87 7.40
CA LEU A 212 9.22 9.82 7.57
C LEU A 212 8.67 8.77 8.50
N GLY A 213 8.95 7.49 8.20
CA GLY A 213 8.65 6.35 9.04
C GLY A 213 9.87 5.42 9.13
N LEU A 214 10.12 4.87 10.33
CA LEU A 214 11.19 3.92 10.63
C LEU A 214 10.60 2.71 11.34
#